data_bf00a6746ec88d74ff0a03c5aeb15936
#
_entry.id   bf00a6746ec88d74ff0a03c5aeb15936
#
_cell.length_a   1.000
_cell.length_b   1.000
_cell.length_c   1.000
_cell.angle_alpha   90.00
_cell.angle_beta   90.00
_cell.angle_gamma   90.00
#
_symmetry.space_group_name_H-M   'P 1'
#
loop_
_entity.id
_entity.type
_entity.pdbx_description
1 polymer ?
#
loop_
_entity_poly.entity_id
_entity_poly.type
_entity_poly.pdbx_seq_one_letter_code
_entity_poly.pdbx_strand_id
1 'polypeptide(L)'
;MAGYGALSDVYEWLIGDDKLTPAKAATVYYSDVVGSLPPHARVLDCACGTGQLAVGLASLGLDVVAADASDGMVRRTEKVASKQGVSLRALRASWDELPDHLEDSTFDLVFCVGNSLGHAEGAAGRLSALEAMSRLLKPGGRLVLTSRNWELVRAAGSRVDVRDRLIRRHDRDSVVSYYWQIEQRWEQEHFLEIVVAQIEPDGAVRACSERLSIWPYRYEDLVAQLRSAGLTVQSTTFNPESDGYLVVASRDQARGTPEPAR
;
A
#
# COMPACT_ATOMS: atom_id res chain seq x y z
N MET A 1 -11.22 9.24 -4.50
CA MET A 1 -11.15 8.29 -3.35
C MET A 1 -10.66 9.03 -2.11
N ALA A 2 -11.51 9.27 -1.13
CA ALA A 2 -11.11 9.89 0.14
C ALA A 2 -11.24 8.79 1.22
N GLY A 3 -10.16 8.13 1.54
CA GLY A 3 -10.09 7.20 2.64
C GLY A 3 -8.98 7.57 3.60
N TYR A 4 -9.09 7.16 4.86
CA TYR A 4 -8.11 7.38 5.92
C TYR A 4 -7.93 8.85 6.37
N GLY A 5 -8.89 9.73 6.08
CA GLY A 5 -8.84 11.12 6.58
C GLY A 5 -8.98 11.18 8.09
N ALA A 6 -10.05 10.57 8.62
CA ALA A 6 -10.31 10.52 10.06
C ALA A 6 -9.31 9.63 10.81
N LEU A 7 -8.83 8.55 10.18
CA LEU A 7 -7.88 7.61 10.80
C LEU A 7 -6.43 8.08 10.76
N SER A 8 -6.08 9.12 9.99
CA SER A 8 -4.69 9.55 9.85
C SER A 8 -3.98 9.81 11.18
N ASP A 9 -4.67 10.36 12.18
CA ASP A 9 -4.11 10.67 13.49
C ASP A 9 -3.97 9.45 14.43
N VAL A 10 -4.72 8.40 14.16
CA VAL A 10 -4.73 7.15 14.94
C VAL A 10 -4.21 5.95 14.15
N TYR A 11 -3.64 6.17 12.97
CA TYR A 11 -3.21 5.09 12.06
C TYR A 11 -2.12 4.21 12.66
N GLU A 12 -1.27 4.75 13.53
CA GLU A 12 -0.22 3.98 14.22
C GLU A 12 -0.76 2.84 15.08
N TRP A 13 -2.01 2.92 15.57
CA TRP A 13 -2.66 1.82 16.27
C TRP A 13 -3.10 0.68 15.35
N LEU A 14 -3.17 0.93 14.04
CA LEU A 14 -3.49 -0.07 13.01
C LEU A 14 -2.25 -0.80 12.52
N ILE A 15 -1.07 -0.18 12.62
CA ILE A 15 0.20 -0.73 12.14
C ILE A 15 0.75 -1.74 13.14
N GLY A 16 1.26 -2.87 12.65
CA GLY A 16 2.00 -3.84 13.46
C GLY A 16 3.32 -3.27 14.00
N ASP A 17 3.79 -3.79 15.13
CA ASP A 17 5.03 -3.35 15.78
C ASP A 17 6.28 -3.55 14.91
N ASP A 18 6.22 -4.50 13.99
CA ASP A 18 7.23 -4.83 13.00
C ASP A 18 7.36 -3.80 11.87
N LYS A 19 6.32 -2.97 11.67
CA LYS A 19 6.27 -1.91 10.63
C LYS A 19 6.18 -0.51 11.23
N LEU A 20 6.18 -0.39 12.55
CA LEU A 20 5.92 0.87 13.24
C LEU A 20 7.03 1.91 13.08
N THR A 21 8.26 1.47 12.88
CA THR A 21 9.40 2.36 12.65
C THR A 21 9.88 2.32 11.21
N PRO A 22 10.36 3.45 10.64
CA PRO A 22 10.85 3.50 9.27
C PRO A 22 11.90 2.43 8.96
N ALA A 23 12.87 2.23 9.83
CA ALA A 23 13.92 1.22 9.65
C ALA A 23 13.34 -0.20 9.50
N LYS A 24 12.40 -0.59 10.36
CA LYS A 24 11.75 -1.91 10.28
C LYS A 24 10.87 -2.03 9.04
N ALA A 25 10.09 -1.00 8.72
CA ALA A 25 9.19 -1.02 7.56
C ALA A 25 9.95 -1.27 6.25
N ALA A 26 11.15 -0.70 6.09
CA ALA A 26 11.95 -0.87 4.89
C ALA A 26 12.70 -2.22 4.83
N THR A 27 13.04 -2.84 5.96
CA THR A 27 13.97 -3.97 5.99
C THR A 27 13.29 -5.31 6.26
N VAL A 28 12.22 -5.37 7.05
CA VAL A 28 11.66 -6.65 7.52
C VAL A 28 11.06 -7.49 6.38
N TYR A 29 10.32 -6.84 5.47
CA TYR A 29 9.57 -7.58 4.42
C TYR A 29 10.13 -7.41 3.01
N TYR A 30 11.00 -6.41 2.79
CA TYR A 30 11.39 -6.00 1.45
C TYR A 30 12.91 -6.01 1.24
N SER A 31 13.67 -6.57 2.20
CA SER A 31 15.14 -6.60 2.18
C SER A 31 15.70 -7.12 0.86
N ASP A 32 15.16 -8.22 0.34
CA ASP A 32 15.67 -8.86 -0.88
C ASP A 32 15.42 -7.99 -2.13
N VAL A 33 14.22 -7.36 -2.19
CA VAL A 33 13.89 -6.47 -3.31
C VAL A 33 14.70 -5.18 -3.22
N VAL A 34 14.80 -4.60 -2.04
CA VAL A 34 15.53 -3.35 -1.79
C VAL A 34 17.04 -3.55 -1.93
N GLY A 35 17.58 -4.63 -1.36
CA GLY A 35 19.01 -4.96 -1.40
C GLY A 35 19.57 -5.24 -2.81
N SER A 36 18.69 -5.52 -3.77
CA SER A 36 19.06 -5.72 -5.18
C SER A 36 19.02 -4.44 -6.03
N LEU A 37 18.66 -3.30 -5.44
CA LEU A 37 18.62 -2.02 -6.13
C LEU A 37 20.03 -1.40 -6.26
N PRO A 38 20.30 -0.68 -7.35
CA PRO A 38 21.54 0.11 -7.44
C PRO A 38 21.52 1.25 -6.41
N PRO A 39 22.70 1.79 -6.05
CA PRO A 39 22.79 2.99 -5.24
C PRO A 39 21.97 4.13 -5.84
N HIS A 40 21.26 4.88 -4.99
CA HIS A 40 20.39 6.00 -5.41
C HIS A 40 19.27 5.60 -6.38
N ALA A 41 18.85 4.34 -6.39
CA ALA A 41 17.70 3.92 -7.17
C ALA A 41 16.48 4.78 -6.82
N ARG A 42 15.69 5.09 -7.85
CA ARG A 42 14.48 5.91 -7.70
C ARG A 42 13.29 5.04 -7.36
N VAL A 43 12.64 5.32 -6.23
CA VAL A 43 11.57 4.51 -5.67
C VAL A 43 10.32 5.35 -5.46
N LEU A 44 9.17 4.82 -5.85
CA LEU A 44 7.84 5.39 -5.56
C LEU A 44 7.13 4.50 -4.55
N ASP A 45 6.68 5.08 -3.43
CA ASP A 45 5.67 4.49 -2.56
C ASP A 45 4.33 5.17 -2.89
N CYS A 46 3.48 4.51 -3.69
CA CYS A 46 2.29 5.12 -4.29
C CYS A 46 1.03 5.01 -3.43
N ALA A 47 1.16 4.52 -2.21
CA ALA A 47 0.12 4.49 -1.19
C ALA A 47 0.80 4.56 0.19
N CYS A 48 1.56 5.63 0.41
CA CYS A 48 2.55 5.71 1.48
C CYS A 48 1.96 5.76 2.90
N GLY A 49 0.66 6.04 3.03
CA GLY A 49 0.02 6.17 4.33
C GLY A 49 0.75 7.19 5.21
N THR A 50 1.16 6.79 6.41
CA THR A 50 1.91 7.64 7.34
C THR A 50 3.43 7.69 7.08
N GLY A 51 3.90 7.12 5.97
CA GLY A 51 5.26 7.29 5.46
C GLY A 51 6.33 6.38 6.06
N GLN A 52 5.96 5.38 6.85
CA GLN A 52 6.95 4.52 7.52
C GLN A 52 7.88 3.82 6.51
N LEU A 53 7.33 3.25 5.43
CA LEU A 53 8.12 2.61 4.38
C LEU A 53 8.94 3.64 3.61
N ALA A 54 8.30 4.69 3.09
CA ALA A 54 8.97 5.71 2.27
C ALA A 54 10.14 6.37 3.01
N VAL A 55 9.95 6.76 4.28
CA VAL A 55 11.00 7.36 5.11
C VAL A 55 12.11 6.33 5.40
N GLY A 56 11.76 5.06 5.65
CA GLY A 56 12.74 4.01 5.83
C GLY A 56 13.63 3.80 4.61
N LEU A 57 13.03 3.78 3.41
CA LEU A 57 13.75 3.64 2.14
C LEU A 57 14.67 4.84 1.87
N ALA A 58 14.20 6.06 2.12
CA ALA A 58 15.02 7.27 1.99
C ALA A 58 16.18 7.30 3.00
N SER A 59 15.99 6.76 4.21
CA SER A 59 17.07 6.59 5.20
C SER A 59 18.16 5.61 4.75
N LEU A 60 17.86 4.74 3.79
CA LEU A 60 18.83 3.83 3.16
C LEU A 60 19.57 4.50 1.98
N GLY A 61 19.35 5.78 1.70
CA GLY A 61 20.00 6.54 0.62
C GLY A 61 19.35 6.38 -0.75
N LEU A 62 18.12 5.90 -0.82
CA LEU A 62 17.33 5.82 -2.06
C LEU A 62 16.66 7.16 -2.37
N ASP A 63 16.46 7.47 -3.68
CA ASP A 63 15.67 8.62 -4.13
C ASP A 63 14.18 8.28 -4.08
N VAL A 64 13.48 8.76 -3.05
CA VAL A 64 12.10 8.34 -2.74
C VAL A 64 11.10 9.44 -3.00
N VAL A 65 10.06 9.08 -3.75
CA VAL A 65 8.79 9.83 -3.83
C VAL A 65 7.74 9.04 -3.05
N ALA A 66 7.04 9.71 -2.15
CA ALA A 66 5.92 9.17 -1.38
C ALA A 66 4.63 9.82 -1.85
N ALA A 67 3.63 9.04 -2.26
CA ALA A 67 2.35 9.55 -2.70
C ALA A 67 1.20 8.87 -1.96
N ASP A 68 0.17 9.64 -1.65
CA ASP A 68 -1.09 9.15 -1.08
C ASP A 68 -2.25 10.03 -1.53
N ALA A 69 -3.43 9.47 -1.69
CA ALA A 69 -4.64 10.23 -2.04
C ALA A 69 -5.15 11.10 -0.87
N SER A 70 -4.76 10.78 0.37
CA SER A 70 -5.17 11.49 1.60
C SER A 70 -4.16 12.58 1.98
N ASP A 71 -4.62 13.83 2.04
CA ASP A 71 -3.82 14.93 2.58
C ASP A 71 -3.33 14.69 4.02
N GLY A 72 -4.15 14.02 4.83
CA GLY A 72 -3.80 13.66 6.20
C GLY A 72 -2.58 12.73 6.24
N MET A 73 -2.55 11.73 5.35
CA MET A 73 -1.44 10.79 5.23
C MET A 73 -0.16 11.47 4.72
N VAL A 74 -0.26 12.33 3.70
CA VAL A 74 0.88 13.09 3.18
C VAL A 74 1.51 13.97 4.27
N ARG A 75 0.69 14.74 5.00
CA ARG A 75 1.18 15.56 6.13
C ARG A 75 1.86 14.72 7.22
N ARG A 76 1.35 13.53 7.49
CA ARG A 76 1.98 12.60 8.46
C ARG A 76 3.32 12.08 7.93
N THR A 77 3.40 11.74 6.65
CA THR A 77 4.65 11.35 5.98
C THR A 77 5.72 12.43 6.10
N GLU A 78 5.38 13.69 5.80
CA GLU A 78 6.28 14.84 5.94
C GLU A 78 6.77 15.02 7.38
N LYS A 79 5.86 14.85 8.36
CA LYS A 79 6.19 14.92 9.78
C LYS A 79 7.14 13.81 10.22
N VAL A 80 6.93 12.57 9.74
CA VAL A 80 7.82 11.44 10.03
C VAL A 80 9.19 11.67 9.39
N ALA A 81 9.24 12.11 8.14
CA ALA A 81 10.48 12.44 7.44
C ALA A 81 11.28 13.52 8.17
N SER A 82 10.63 14.64 8.54
CA SER A 82 11.25 15.71 9.31
C SER A 82 11.81 15.22 10.65
N LYS A 83 11.05 14.41 11.39
CA LYS A 83 11.48 13.84 12.68
C LYS A 83 12.70 12.93 12.54
N GLN A 84 12.84 12.25 11.41
CA GLN A 84 13.98 11.39 11.10
C GLN A 84 15.15 12.13 10.42
N GLY A 85 15.02 13.42 10.14
CA GLY A 85 16.02 14.20 9.42
C GLY A 85 16.23 13.73 7.97
N VAL A 86 15.21 13.15 7.35
CA VAL A 86 15.24 12.59 6.00
C VAL A 86 14.51 13.51 5.03
N SER A 87 15.10 13.73 3.85
CA SER A 87 14.46 14.47 2.75
C SER A 87 13.84 13.49 1.77
N LEU A 88 12.56 13.68 1.45
CA LEU A 88 11.86 12.99 0.38
C LEU A 88 10.79 13.92 -0.21
N ARG A 89 10.33 13.62 -1.42
CA ARG A 89 9.19 14.32 -2.01
C ARG A 89 7.91 13.62 -1.57
N ALA A 90 7.06 14.32 -0.80
CA ALA A 90 5.70 13.86 -0.49
C ALA A 90 4.70 14.53 -1.45
N LEU A 91 3.73 13.77 -1.95
CA LEU A 91 2.80 14.20 -2.98
C LEU A 91 1.38 13.71 -2.66
N ARG A 92 0.42 14.63 -2.63
CA ARG A 92 -1.00 14.25 -2.62
C ARG A 92 -1.42 13.96 -4.05
N ALA A 93 -1.64 12.68 -4.36
CA ALA A 93 -2.16 12.21 -5.63
C ALA A 93 -2.83 10.84 -5.49
N SER A 94 -3.96 10.64 -6.18
CA SER A 94 -4.50 9.31 -6.47
C SER A 94 -3.64 8.62 -7.54
N TRP A 95 -3.82 7.31 -7.73
CA TRP A 95 -3.05 6.58 -8.75
C TRP A 95 -3.26 7.13 -10.16
N ASP A 96 -4.48 7.55 -10.49
CA ASP A 96 -4.80 8.10 -11.80
C ASP A 96 -4.16 9.49 -12.03
N GLU A 97 -3.89 10.25 -10.95
CA GLU A 97 -3.24 11.55 -10.99
C GLU A 97 -1.69 11.44 -11.03
N LEU A 98 -1.11 10.30 -10.61
CA LEU A 98 0.35 10.14 -10.54
C LEU A 98 1.07 10.48 -11.86
N PRO A 99 0.61 10.04 -13.05
CA PRO A 99 1.27 10.37 -14.31
C PRO A 99 1.25 11.85 -14.69
N ASP A 100 0.39 12.66 -14.08
CA ASP A 100 0.35 14.12 -14.30
C ASP A 100 1.40 14.86 -13.46
N HIS A 101 1.93 14.20 -12.42
CA HIS A 101 2.88 14.76 -11.48
C HIS A 101 4.29 14.17 -11.57
N LEU A 102 4.42 13.01 -12.19
CA LEU A 102 5.63 12.21 -12.25
C LEU A 102 5.94 11.80 -13.69
N GLU A 103 7.22 11.83 -14.04
CA GLU A 103 7.67 11.44 -15.36
C GLU A 103 7.60 9.92 -15.57
N ASP A 104 7.20 9.52 -16.77
CA ASP A 104 7.16 8.14 -17.19
C ASP A 104 8.54 7.48 -17.16
N SER A 105 8.56 6.17 -16.91
CA SER A 105 9.76 5.33 -17.01
C SER A 105 10.95 5.84 -16.20
N THR A 106 10.70 6.40 -15.00
CA THR A 106 11.75 6.97 -14.15
C THR A 106 12.04 6.17 -12.88
N PHE A 107 11.13 5.29 -12.46
CA PHE A 107 11.29 4.54 -11.22
C PHE A 107 11.87 3.14 -11.43
N ASP A 108 12.84 2.78 -10.61
CA ASP A 108 13.41 1.42 -10.55
C ASP A 108 12.47 0.47 -9.79
N LEU A 109 11.73 1.01 -8.83
CA LEU A 109 10.82 0.27 -7.97
C LEU A 109 9.59 1.11 -7.61
N VAL A 110 8.41 0.50 -7.67
CA VAL A 110 7.14 1.06 -7.17
C VAL A 110 6.60 0.13 -6.08
N PHE A 111 6.21 0.70 -4.95
CA PHE A 111 5.48 0.01 -3.89
C PHE A 111 4.01 0.42 -3.92
N CYS A 112 3.12 -0.56 -3.86
CA CYS A 112 1.70 -0.42 -3.55
C CYS A 112 1.37 -1.43 -2.45
N VAL A 113 1.66 -1.08 -1.21
CA VAL A 113 1.62 -2.01 -0.08
C VAL A 113 0.56 -1.60 0.95
N GLY A 114 0.33 -2.43 1.98
CA GLY A 114 -0.69 -2.16 2.98
C GLY A 114 -2.12 -2.54 2.55
N ASN A 115 -2.26 -3.41 1.55
CA ASN A 115 -3.54 -3.84 0.95
C ASN A 115 -4.27 -2.71 0.20
N SER A 116 -3.55 -1.68 -0.23
CA SER A 116 -4.12 -0.45 -0.78
C SER A 116 -4.88 -0.68 -2.09
N LEU A 117 -4.42 -1.62 -2.94
CA LEU A 117 -5.06 -1.88 -4.23
C LEU A 117 -6.53 -2.34 -4.11
N GLY A 118 -6.94 -2.87 -2.96
CA GLY A 118 -8.33 -3.21 -2.66
C GLY A 118 -9.28 -2.01 -2.59
N HIS A 119 -8.76 -0.78 -2.56
CA HIS A 119 -9.54 0.46 -2.60
C HIS A 119 -9.78 0.97 -4.03
N ALA A 120 -9.17 0.37 -5.05
CA ALA A 120 -9.44 0.71 -6.44
C ALA A 120 -10.84 0.24 -6.85
N GLU A 121 -11.63 1.14 -7.45
CA GLU A 121 -13.03 0.89 -7.77
C GLU A 121 -13.18 -0.19 -8.84
N GLY A 122 -13.57 -1.37 -8.43
CA GLY A 122 -13.84 -2.51 -9.29
C GLY A 122 -12.62 -2.96 -10.11
N ALA A 123 -12.89 -3.77 -11.12
CA ALA A 123 -11.86 -4.30 -12.02
C ALA A 123 -11.23 -3.21 -12.90
N ALA A 124 -12.04 -2.25 -13.37
CA ALA A 124 -11.57 -1.17 -14.25
C ALA A 124 -10.65 -0.19 -13.51
N GLY A 125 -11.05 0.28 -12.31
CA GLY A 125 -10.22 1.18 -11.51
C GLY A 125 -8.92 0.50 -11.05
N ARG A 126 -8.96 -0.80 -10.76
CA ARG A 126 -7.76 -1.56 -10.42
C ARG A 126 -6.80 -1.70 -11.61
N LEU A 127 -7.33 -1.95 -12.82
CA LEU A 127 -6.51 -2.00 -14.02
C LEU A 127 -5.87 -0.64 -14.31
N SER A 128 -6.65 0.45 -14.26
CA SER A 128 -6.14 1.83 -14.41
C SER A 128 -5.01 2.15 -13.44
N ALA A 129 -5.16 1.78 -12.16
CA ALA A 129 -4.11 1.96 -11.15
C ALA A 129 -2.84 1.17 -11.49
N LEU A 130 -2.96 -0.08 -11.94
CA LEU A 130 -1.82 -0.92 -12.35
C LEU A 130 -1.12 -0.37 -13.60
N GLU A 131 -1.88 0.14 -14.58
CA GLU A 131 -1.35 0.78 -15.79
C GLU A 131 -0.58 2.06 -15.43
N ALA A 132 -1.11 2.90 -14.53
CA ALA A 132 -0.42 4.08 -14.04
C ALA A 132 0.91 3.73 -13.34
N MET A 133 0.91 2.72 -12.46
CA MET A 133 2.14 2.23 -11.81
C MET A 133 3.13 1.67 -12.82
N SER A 134 2.66 0.89 -13.79
CA SER A 134 3.51 0.32 -14.86
C SER A 134 4.15 1.40 -15.70
N ARG A 135 3.39 2.43 -16.09
CA ARG A 135 3.87 3.57 -16.88
C ARG A 135 5.04 4.30 -16.22
N LEU A 136 5.00 4.46 -14.90
CA LEU A 136 6.04 5.13 -14.13
C LEU A 136 7.31 4.30 -13.96
N LEU A 137 7.23 2.97 -14.02
CA LEU A 137 8.38 2.08 -13.94
C LEU A 137 9.27 2.19 -15.16
N LYS A 138 10.59 2.12 -14.99
CA LYS A 138 11.53 1.85 -16.07
C LYS A 138 11.26 0.49 -16.72
N PRO A 139 11.65 0.27 -17.99
CA PRO A 139 11.71 -1.09 -18.54
C PRO A 139 12.55 -2.00 -17.63
N GLY A 140 12.00 -3.13 -17.20
CA GLY A 140 12.63 -4.01 -16.22
C GLY A 140 12.51 -3.55 -14.75
N GLY A 141 11.95 -2.37 -14.49
CA GLY A 141 11.62 -1.91 -13.14
C GLY A 141 10.54 -2.80 -12.50
N ARG A 142 10.46 -2.79 -11.18
CA ARG A 142 9.62 -3.73 -10.42
C ARG A 142 8.50 -3.04 -9.66
N LEU A 143 7.35 -3.70 -9.60
CA LEU A 143 6.23 -3.38 -8.73
C LEU A 143 6.18 -4.38 -7.58
N VAL A 144 6.07 -3.90 -6.36
CA VAL A 144 5.80 -4.70 -5.17
C VAL A 144 4.40 -4.39 -4.67
N LEU A 145 3.57 -5.41 -4.62
CA LEU A 145 2.20 -5.34 -4.11
C LEU A 145 2.07 -6.20 -2.86
N THR A 146 1.30 -5.73 -1.88
CA THR A 146 0.76 -6.61 -0.83
C THR A 146 -0.76 -6.55 -0.84
N SER A 147 -1.38 -7.70 -0.65
CA SER A 147 -2.83 -7.85 -0.62
C SER A 147 -3.27 -8.82 0.47
N ARG A 148 -4.46 -8.58 0.99
CA ARG A 148 -5.20 -9.62 1.71
C ARG A 148 -5.58 -10.73 0.75
N ASN A 149 -5.75 -11.92 1.28
CA ASN A 149 -6.43 -13.00 0.56
C ASN A 149 -7.95 -12.74 0.62
N TRP A 150 -8.45 -12.08 -0.43
CA TRP A 150 -9.85 -11.68 -0.49
C TRP A 150 -10.81 -12.86 -0.61
N GLU A 151 -10.34 -14.01 -1.12
CA GLU A 151 -11.10 -15.26 -1.11
C GLU A 151 -11.43 -15.69 0.32
N LEU A 152 -10.44 -15.67 1.22
CA LEU A 152 -10.65 -15.97 2.64
C LEU A 152 -11.51 -14.93 3.34
N VAL A 153 -11.29 -13.64 3.07
CA VAL A 153 -12.10 -12.55 3.64
C VAL A 153 -13.58 -12.75 3.28
N ARG A 154 -13.85 -13.08 2.01
CA ARG A 154 -15.22 -13.32 1.54
C ARG A 154 -15.81 -14.60 2.10
N ALA A 155 -15.04 -15.67 2.18
CA ALA A 155 -15.48 -16.93 2.76
C ALA A 155 -15.89 -16.78 4.24
N ALA A 156 -15.20 -15.91 4.97
CA ALA A 156 -15.54 -15.58 6.35
C ALA A 156 -16.80 -14.70 6.49
N GLY A 157 -17.25 -14.03 5.41
CA GLY A 157 -18.47 -13.23 5.38
C GLY A 157 -18.42 -11.96 6.22
N SER A 158 -19.60 -11.34 6.37
CA SER A 158 -19.76 -10.14 7.21
C SER A 158 -19.57 -10.50 8.68
N ARG A 159 -18.75 -9.71 9.38
CA ARG A 159 -18.39 -10.00 10.78
C ARG A 159 -17.79 -8.78 11.48
N VAL A 160 -17.64 -8.91 12.78
CA VAL A 160 -16.85 -7.99 13.60
C VAL A 160 -15.62 -8.75 14.09
N ASP A 161 -14.45 -8.21 13.78
CA ASP A 161 -13.18 -8.67 14.34
C ASP A 161 -12.70 -7.65 15.36
N VAL A 162 -12.28 -8.10 16.54
CA VAL A 162 -11.65 -7.24 17.55
C VAL A 162 -10.25 -7.79 17.78
N ARG A 163 -9.25 -6.91 17.86
CA ARG A 163 -7.90 -7.37 18.22
C ARG A 163 -7.93 -7.99 19.62
N ASP A 164 -7.29 -9.11 19.76
CA ASP A 164 -7.26 -9.95 20.98
C ASP A 164 -6.50 -9.32 22.16
N ARG A 165 -5.82 -8.17 21.92
CA ARG A 165 -5.04 -7.44 22.91
C ARG A 165 -5.19 -5.93 22.72
N LEU A 166 -4.99 -5.19 23.80
CA LEU A 166 -4.82 -3.74 23.75
C LEU A 166 -3.59 -3.35 22.96
N ILE A 167 -3.72 -2.35 22.12
CA ILE A 167 -2.62 -1.78 21.36
C ILE A 167 -2.15 -0.53 22.10
N ARG A 168 -0.91 -0.54 22.59
CA ARG A 168 -0.33 0.59 23.29
C ARG A 168 0.53 1.44 22.35
N ARG A 169 0.22 2.74 22.28
CA ARG A 169 0.99 3.77 21.57
C ARG A 169 0.96 5.07 22.36
N HIS A 170 2.10 5.76 22.43
CA HIS A 170 2.19 7.07 23.09
C HIS A 170 1.56 7.08 24.50
N ASP A 171 1.84 6.04 25.29
CA ASP A 171 1.32 5.82 26.65
C ASP A 171 -0.20 5.73 26.75
N ARG A 172 -0.89 5.45 25.65
CA ARG A 172 -2.33 5.17 25.59
C ARG A 172 -2.59 3.77 25.13
N ASP A 173 -3.50 3.11 25.82
CA ASP A 173 -4.04 1.83 25.39
C ASP A 173 -5.22 2.07 24.44
N SER A 174 -5.44 1.18 23.48
CA SER A 174 -6.60 1.24 22.63
C SER A 174 -7.15 -0.15 22.29
N VAL A 175 -8.45 -0.19 22.05
CA VAL A 175 -9.14 -1.30 21.41
C VAL A 175 -9.30 -0.98 19.93
N VAL A 176 -8.94 -1.93 19.07
CA VAL A 176 -9.13 -1.81 17.63
C VAL A 176 -10.11 -2.86 17.16
N SER A 177 -11.15 -2.44 16.46
CA SER A 177 -12.15 -3.32 15.88
C SER A 177 -12.37 -3.01 14.40
N TYR A 178 -12.78 -4.04 13.68
CA TYR A 178 -13.06 -4.03 12.25
C TYR A 178 -14.44 -4.60 12.02
N TYR A 179 -15.32 -3.84 11.41
CA TYR A 179 -16.61 -4.30 10.96
C TYR A 179 -16.57 -4.52 9.45
N TRP A 180 -16.69 -5.76 9.03
CA TRP A 180 -16.71 -6.17 7.63
C TRP A 180 -18.15 -6.32 7.16
N GLN A 181 -18.50 -5.61 6.10
CA GLN A 181 -19.73 -5.79 5.37
C GLN A 181 -19.37 -6.37 4.00
N ILE A 182 -19.58 -7.66 3.85
CA ILE A 182 -19.22 -8.45 2.66
C ILE A 182 -20.47 -8.70 1.84
N GLU A 183 -20.47 -8.22 0.60
CA GLU A 183 -21.55 -8.41 -0.35
C GLU A 183 -21.44 -9.74 -1.10
N GLN A 184 -22.54 -10.20 -1.70
CA GLN A 184 -22.59 -11.51 -2.32
C GLN A 184 -21.75 -11.63 -3.59
N ARG A 185 -21.70 -10.61 -4.43
CA ARG A 185 -20.96 -10.62 -5.70
C ARG A 185 -19.60 -9.95 -5.57
N TRP A 186 -18.63 -10.42 -6.34
CA TRP A 186 -17.27 -9.87 -6.38
C TRP A 186 -17.23 -8.44 -6.92
N GLU A 187 -18.11 -8.11 -7.83
CA GLU A 187 -18.15 -6.81 -8.53
C GLU A 187 -18.87 -5.72 -7.73
N GLN A 188 -19.42 -6.06 -6.56
CA GLN A 188 -20.05 -5.09 -5.67
C GLN A 188 -19.03 -4.42 -4.77
N GLU A 189 -19.33 -3.21 -4.38
CA GLU A 189 -18.61 -2.50 -3.32
C GLU A 189 -18.87 -3.19 -1.98
N HIS A 190 -17.80 -3.48 -1.25
CA HIS A 190 -17.81 -3.99 0.12
C HIS A 190 -17.32 -2.89 1.05
N PHE A 191 -17.58 -3.02 2.33
CA PHE A 191 -17.17 -2.02 3.28
C PHE A 191 -16.36 -2.62 4.43
N LEU A 192 -15.40 -1.84 4.88
CA LEU A 192 -14.68 -2.07 6.13
C LEU A 192 -14.79 -0.82 6.98
N GLU A 193 -15.47 -0.90 8.11
CA GLU A 193 -15.40 0.15 9.12
C GLU A 193 -14.33 -0.22 10.15
N ILE A 194 -13.40 0.70 10.38
CA ILE A 194 -12.33 0.56 11.36
C ILE A 194 -12.65 1.50 12.52
N VAL A 195 -12.58 0.98 13.73
CA VAL A 195 -12.75 1.77 14.96
C VAL A 195 -11.50 1.63 15.82
N VAL A 196 -10.95 2.75 16.23
CA VAL A 196 -9.86 2.84 17.21
C VAL A 196 -10.42 3.57 18.44
N ALA A 197 -10.60 2.85 19.54
CA ALA A 197 -11.07 3.39 20.81
C ALA A 197 -9.89 3.51 21.78
N GLN A 198 -9.40 4.74 21.96
CA GLN A 198 -8.29 5.08 22.85
C GLN A 198 -8.80 5.26 24.27
N ILE A 199 -8.07 4.71 25.24
CA ILE A 199 -8.35 4.86 26.68
C ILE A 199 -7.46 5.98 27.19
N GLU A 200 -8.07 7.07 27.62
CA GLU A 200 -7.37 8.22 28.19
C GLU A 200 -6.94 7.92 29.63
N PRO A 201 -5.93 8.63 30.18
CA PRO A 201 -5.45 8.39 31.56
C PRO A 201 -6.50 8.56 32.65
N ASP A 202 -7.55 9.36 32.42
CA ASP A 202 -8.67 9.56 33.31
C ASP A 202 -9.77 8.49 33.18
N GLY A 203 -9.55 7.49 32.31
CA GLY A 203 -10.51 6.41 32.03
C GLY A 203 -11.57 6.77 30.98
N ALA A 204 -11.58 7.98 30.45
CA ALA A 204 -12.45 8.32 29.34
C ALA A 204 -12.05 7.55 28.06
N VAL A 205 -13.02 7.28 27.20
CA VAL A 205 -12.78 6.61 25.92
C VAL A 205 -13.02 7.62 24.80
N ARG A 206 -12.01 7.81 23.96
CA ARG A 206 -12.09 8.57 22.73
C ARG A 206 -12.06 7.61 21.54
N ALA A 207 -13.13 7.55 20.78
CA ALA A 207 -13.23 6.72 19.59
C ALA A 207 -13.06 7.54 18.31
N CYS A 208 -12.35 6.96 17.35
CA CYS A 208 -12.25 7.43 15.98
C CYS A 208 -12.64 6.27 15.07
N SER A 209 -13.49 6.53 14.08
CA SER A 209 -13.86 5.51 13.09
C SER A 209 -13.87 6.09 11.68
N GLU A 210 -13.68 5.20 10.72
CA GLU A 210 -13.81 5.51 9.30
C GLU A 210 -14.29 4.28 8.54
N ARG A 211 -15.25 4.50 7.63
CA ARG A 211 -15.77 3.49 6.73
C ARG A 211 -15.04 3.57 5.40
N LEU A 212 -14.45 2.46 5.00
CA LEU A 212 -13.65 2.34 3.80
C LEU A 212 -14.39 1.50 2.76
N SER A 213 -14.42 1.98 1.53
CA SER A 213 -14.85 1.21 0.36
C SER A 213 -13.78 0.21 -0.03
N ILE A 214 -14.20 -1.02 -0.27
CA ILE A 214 -13.31 -2.12 -0.66
C ILE A 214 -13.92 -2.84 -1.85
N TRP A 215 -13.06 -3.14 -2.82
CA TRP A 215 -13.37 -3.89 -4.03
C TRP A 215 -12.50 -5.15 -4.09
N PRO A 216 -12.93 -6.24 -3.46
CA PRO A 216 -12.19 -7.50 -3.45
C PRO A 216 -11.96 -8.05 -4.85
N TYR A 217 -10.92 -8.85 -4.98
CA TYR A 217 -10.56 -9.53 -6.23
C TYR A 217 -9.89 -10.87 -5.94
N ARG A 218 -9.99 -11.80 -6.87
CA ARG A 218 -9.27 -13.07 -6.78
C ARG A 218 -7.79 -12.89 -7.15
N TYR A 219 -6.95 -13.75 -6.63
CA TYR A 219 -5.54 -13.75 -7.00
C TYR A 219 -5.32 -13.91 -8.52
N GLU A 220 -6.10 -14.79 -9.15
CA GLU A 220 -6.05 -15.02 -10.60
C GLU A 220 -6.43 -13.77 -11.41
N ASP A 221 -7.45 -13.01 -10.95
CA ASP A 221 -7.86 -11.74 -11.56
C ASP A 221 -6.74 -10.70 -11.45
N LEU A 222 -6.05 -10.63 -10.30
CA LEU A 222 -4.90 -9.75 -10.13
C LEU A 222 -3.77 -10.10 -11.10
N VAL A 223 -3.42 -11.39 -11.23
CA VAL A 223 -2.37 -11.84 -12.15
C VAL A 223 -2.72 -11.51 -13.61
N ALA A 224 -3.99 -11.71 -14.00
CA ALA A 224 -4.46 -11.35 -15.34
C ALA A 224 -4.36 -9.84 -15.59
N GLN A 225 -4.74 -9.01 -14.62
CA GLN A 225 -4.68 -7.55 -14.73
C GLN A 225 -3.24 -7.01 -14.72
N LEU A 226 -2.35 -7.58 -13.92
CA LEU A 226 -0.90 -7.27 -13.98
C LEU A 226 -0.37 -7.49 -15.39
N ARG A 227 -0.69 -8.63 -16.01
CA ARG A 227 -0.29 -8.95 -17.39
C ARG A 227 -0.87 -7.93 -18.37
N SER A 228 -2.14 -7.57 -18.24
CA SER A 228 -2.79 -6.56 -19.09
C SER A 228 -2.13 -5.19 -18.98
N ALA A 229 -1.61 -4.84 -17.80
CA ALA A 229 -0.85 -3.62 -17.55
C ALA A 229 0.63 -3.70 -17.99
N GLY A 230 1.08 -4.77 -18.67
CA GLY A 230 2.46 -4.96 -19.09
C GLY A 230 3.42 -5.31 -17.95
N LEU A 231 2.90 -5.99 -16.92
CA LEU A 231 3.64 -6.42 -15.73
C LEU A 231 3.64 -7.93 -15.64
N THR A 232 4.82 -8.53 -15.60
CA THR A 232 4.99 -9.98 -15.46
C THR A 232 5.36 -10.34 -14.03
N VAL A 233 4.57 -11.22 -13.39
CA VAL A 233 4.84 -11.71 -12.03
C VAL A 233 6.15 -12.48 -12.00
N GLN A 234 7.07 -12.06 -11.15
CA GLN A 234 8.38 -12.68 -10.93
C GLN A 234 8.38 -13.63 -9.73
N SER A 235 7.70 -13.21 -8.66
CA SER A 235 7.54 -14.02 -7.46
C SER A 235 6.26 -13.65 -6.71
N THR A 236 5.76 -14.58 -5.91
CA THR A 236 4.63 -14.36 -5.03
C THR A 236 4.72 -15.25 -3.80
N THR A 237 4.16 -14.77 -2.69
CA THR A 237 3.93 -15.56 -1.48
C THR A 237 2.48 -16.02 -1.38
N PHE A 238 1.69 -15.92 -2.46
CA PHE A 238 0.30 -16.35 -2.43
C PHE A 238 0.18 -17.83 -2.04
N ASN A 239 -0.64 -18.06 -1.03
CA ASN A 239 -1.07 -19.38 -0.59
C ASN A 239 -2.57 -19.24 -0.25
N PRO A 240 -3.44 -20.15 -0.74
CA PRO A 240 -4.87 -20.11 -0.47
C PRO A 240 -5.24 -20.08 1.03
N GLU A 241 -4.38 -20.61 1.90
CA GLU A 241 -4.61 -20.67 3.35
C GLU A 241 -4.03 -19.47 4.13
N SER A 242 -3.27 -18.59 3.47
CA SER A 242 -2.65 -17.43 4.11
C SER A 242 -3.56 -16.21 4.05
N ASP A 243 -3.63 -15.42 5.12
CA ASP A 243 -4.47 -14.21 5.22
C ASP A 243 -4.09 -13.10 4.24
N GLY A 244 -2.87 -13.12 3.75
CA GLY A 244 -2.36 -12.13 2.82
C GLY A 244 -1.12 -12.63 2.08
N TYR A 245 -0.74 -11.88 1.05
CA TYR A 245 0.38 -12.24 0.19
C TYR A 245 1.10 -11.01 -0.35
N LEU A 246 2.30 -11.25 -0.84
CA LEU A 246 3.14 -10.31 -1.57
C LEU A 246 3.26 -10.78 -3.03
N VAL A 247 3.29 -9.84 -3.96
CA VAL A 247 3.60 -10.07 -5.37
C VAL A 247 4.71 -9.12 -5.76
N VAL A 248 5.74 -9.64 -6.42
CA VAL A 248 6.74 -8.85 -7.15
C VAL A 248 6.50 -9.09 -8.64
N ALA A 249 6.25 -8.02 -9.38
CA ALA A 249 6.09 -8.06 -10.83
C ALA A 249 7.09 -7.10 -11.48
N SER A 250 7.58 -7.41 -12.67
CA SER A 250 8.45 -6.51 -13.44
C SER A 250 7.73 -5.96 -14.66
N ARG A 251 8.01 -4.70 -14.98
CA ARG A 251 7.60 -4.13 -16.25
C ARG A 251 8.38 -4.81 -17.38
N ASP A 252 7.64 -5.27 -18.40
CA ASP A 252 8.26 -5.90 -19.55
C ASP A 252 9.28 -4.95 -20.19
N GLN A 253 10.41 -5.51 -20.65
CA GLN A 253 11.37 -4.73 -21.45
C GLN A 253 10.69 -4.39 -22.76
N ALA A 254 10.81 -3.12 -23.19
CA ALA A 254 10.41 -2.75 -24.55
C ALA A 254 11.09 -3.73 -25.52
N ARG A 255 10.29 -4.50 -26.27
CA ARG A 255 10.85 -5.36 -27.32
C ARG A 255 11.65 -4.43 -28.24
N GLY A 256 12.97 -4.58 -28.22
CA GLY A 256 13.83 -3.85 -29.10
C GLY A 256 13.29 -4.01 -30.53
N THR A 257 13.06 -2.91 -31.22
CA THR A 257 12.80 -2.91 -32.64
C THR A 257 13.91 -3.73 -33.28
N PRO A 258 13.63 -4.79 -34.05
CA PRO A 258 14.68 -5.53 -34.71
C PRO A 258 15.46 -4.53 -35.59
N GLU A 259 16.77 -4.46 -35.37
CA GLU A 259 17.68 -3.66 -36.20
C GLU A 259 17.46 -4.05 -37.66
N PRO A 260 17.18 -3.13 -38.58
CA PRO A 260 17.01 -3.50 -39.98
C PRO A 260 18.29 -4.17 -40.44
N ALA A 261 18.15 -5.40 -40.91
CA ALA A 261 19.25 -6.15 -41.50
C ALA A 261 19.92 -5.29 -42.58
N ARG A 262 21.24 -5.09 -42.44
CA ARG A 262 22.09 -4.40 -43.44
C ARG A 262 22.32 -5.32 -44.64
#